data_8730a2c2916338121319756a26c0373d
#
_entry.id   8730a2c2916338121319756a26c0373d
#
_cell.length_a   1.000
_cell.length_b   1.000
_cell.length_c   1.000
_cell.angle_alpha   90.00
_cell.angle_beta   90.00
_cell.angle_gamma   90.00
#
_symmetry.space_group_name_H-M   'P 1'
#
loop_
_entity.id
_entity.type
_entity.pdbx_description
1 polymer ?
#
loop_
_entity_poly.entity_id
_entity_poly.type
_entity_poly.pdbx_seq_one_letter_code
_entity_poly.pdbx_strand_id
1 'polypeptide(L)'
;MLAGLLLAAAIVAAAGYLRDPPWLLSTTSGLRGWESDGDGRKFRWMGGHASLFVPSSSRMIEIPLHTTFESIDDWPVTVDVAIDDRPTDRVVLSDGEWHTMRFRLPPAGNRKVRRIDIRVDRTREDNRGAAVGEVRTR
;
A
#
# COMPACT_ATOMS: atom_id res chain seq x y z
N MET A 1 -21.80 33.88 -21.66
CA MET A 1 -22.13 32.51 -21.29
C MET A 1 -20.93 31.56 -21.50
N LEU A 2 -20.23 31.57 -22.62
CA LEU A 2 -19.08 30.69 -22.91
C LEU A 2 -17.94 30.82 -21.88
N ALA A 3 -17.57 32.05 -21.49
CA ALA A 3 -16.51 32.32 -20.52
C ALA A 3 -16.82 31.71 -19.12
N GLY A 4 -18.07 31.76 -18.69
CA GLY A 4 -18.49 31.17 -17.41
C GLY A 4 -18.40 29.64 -17.42
N LEU A 5 -18.75 29.02 -18.54
CA LEU A 5 -18.61 27.55 -18.69
C LEU A 5 -17.14 27.10 -18.70
N LEU A 6 -16.27 27.86 -19.38
CA LEU A 6 -14.83 27.57 -19.38
C LEU A 6 -14.20 27.73 -17.99
N LEU A 7 -14.58 28.75 -17.25
CA LEU A 7 -14.11 28.94 -15.88
C LEU A 7 -14.59 27.81 -14.95
N ALA A 8 -15.85 27.42 -15.02
CA ALA A 8 -16.38 26.33 -14.23
C ALA A 8 -15.66 25.00 -14.55
N ALA A 9 -15.42 24.70 -15.83
CA ALA A 9 -14.69 23.52 -16.25
C ALA A 9 -13.24 23.53 -15.73
N ALA A 10 -12.56 24.69 -15.78
CA ALA A 10 -11.21 24.83 -15.26
C ALA A 10 -11.14 24.63 -13.74
N ILE A 11 -12.11 25.14 -12.98
CA ILE A 11 -12.20 24.95 -11.52
C ILE A 11 -12.41 23.46 -11.18
N VAL A 12 -13.29 22.77 -11.87
CA VAL A 12 -13.55 21.34 -11.65
C VAL A 12 -12.31 20.51 -11.99
N ALA A 13 -11.63 20.82 -13.08
CA ALA A 13 -10.39 20.13 -13.47
C ALA A 13 -9.26 20.37 -12.45
N ALA A 14 -9.10 21.60 -11.97
CA ALA A 14 -8.12 21.93 -10.95
C ALA A 14 -8.43 21.25 -9.61
N ALA A 15 -9.69 21.23 -9.18
CA ALA A 15 -10.11 20.54 -7.97
C ALA A 15 -9.87 19.04 -8.07
N GLY A 16 -10.15 18.42 -9.21
CA GLY A 16 -9.87 17.01 -9.47
C GLY A 16 -8.36 16.70 -9.45
N TYR A 17 -7.53 17.56 -10.03
CA TYR A 17 -6.08 17.42 -10.00
C TYR A 17 -5.51 17.55 -8.57
N LEU A 18 -5.98 18.54 -7.79
CA LEU A 18 -5.52 18.75 -6.42
C LEU A 18 -5.94 17.62 -5.47
N ARG A 19 -7.09 16.99 -5.74
CA ARG A 19 -7.57 15.88 -4.93
C ARG A 19 -6.80 14.58 -5.18
N ASP A 20 -6.58 14.22 -6.44
CA ASP A 20 -5.92 12.99 -6.86
C ASP A 20 -4.87 13.29 -7.94
N PRO A 21 -3.76 13.97 -7.60
CA PRO A 21 -2.74 14.28 -8.57
C PRO A 21 -2.06 13.01 -9.11
N PRO A 22 -1.68 12.97 -10.39
CA PRO A 22 -1.11 11.77 -11.02
C PRO A 22 0.15 11.23 -10.36
N TRP A 23 0.94 12.08 -9.69
CA TRP A 23 2.17 11.69 -9.00
C TRP A 23 1.93 10.87 -7.72
N LEU A 24 0.70 10.83 -7.18
CA LEU A 24 0.36 10.00 -6.01
C LEU A 24 0.71 8.52 -6.23
N LEU A 25 0.54 8.00 -7.44
CA LEU A 25 0.85 6.60 -7.76
C LEU A 25 2.32 6.23 -7.57
N SER A 26 3.22 7.21 -7.61
CA SER A 26 4.65 7.02 -7.33
C SER A 26 5.06 7.38 -5.90
N THR A 27 4.10 7.85 -5.09
CA THR A 27 4.35 8.30 -3.71
C THR A 27 4.16 7.14 -2.74
N THR A 28 5.11 6.97 -1.85
CA THR A 28 5.01 6.01 -0.73
C THR A 28 5.48 6.66 0.56
N SER A 29 5.00 6.15 1.69
CA SER A 29 5.42 6.56 3.02
C SER A 29 5.73 5.33 3.87
N GLY A 30 6.69 5.45 4.77
CA GLY A 30 7.07 4.38 5.69
C GLY A 30 7.78 3.18 5.06
N LEU A 31 8.13 3.25 3.79
CA LEU A 31 8.92 2.25 3.07
C LEU A 31 10.34 2.76 2.84
N ARG A 32 11.33 1.90 3.10
CA ARG A 32 12.75 2.19 2.84
C ARG A 32 13.09 2.02 1.34
N GLY A 33 14.36 2.19 0.99
CA GLY A 33 14.85 1.95 -0.37
C GLY A 33 14.65 0.49 -0.81
N TRP A 34 14.68 0.27 -2.12
CA TRP A 34 14.58 -1.06 -2.70
C TRP A 34 15.83 -1.88 -2.41
N GLU A 35 15.62 -3.13 -2.02
CA GLU A 35 16.62 -4.17 -1.82
C GLU A 35 16.27 -5.40 -2.65
N SER A 36 17.21 -6.33 -2.79
CA SER A 36 16.98 -7.63 -3.42
C SER A 36 17.50 -8.73 -2.51
N ASP A 37 16.75 -9.83 -2.43
CA ASP A 37 17.21 -11.04 -1.75
C ASP A 37 18.15 -11.88 -2.65
N GLY A 38 18.63 -13.00 -2.12
CA GLY A 38 19.52 -13.91 -2.84
C GLY A 38 18.91 -14.53 -4.10
N ASP A 39 17.58 -14.58 -4.20
CA ASP A 39 16.81 -15.07 -5.36
C ASP A 39 16.44 -13.99 -6.35
N GLY A 40 16.90 -12.74 -6.12
CA GLY A 40 16.63 -11.59 -6.97
C GLY A 40 15.26 -10.97 -6.77
N ARG A 41 14.51 -11.36 -5.74
CA ARG A 41 13.20 -10.77 -5.42
C ARG A 41 13.43 -9.38 -4.83
N LYS A 42 12.75 -8.39 -5.40
CA LYS A 42 12.80 -7.01 -4.92
C LYS A 42 11.80 -6.78 -3.80
N PHE A 43 12.22 -6.05 -2.79
CA PHE A 43 11.40 -5.68 -1.65
C PHE A 43 11.88 -4.39 -1.00
N ARG A 44 11.06 -3.85 -0.11
CA ARG A 44 11.40 -2.72 0.75
C ARG A 44 11.00 -3.03 2.19
N TRP A 45 11.84 -2.67 3.14
CA TRP A 45 11.48 -2.74 4.55
C TRP A 45 10.50 -1.63 4.91
N MET A 46 9.52 -1.96 5.71
CA MET A 46 8.67 -1.01 6.40
C MET A 46 8.93 -1.03 7.90
N GLY A 47 8.64 0.09 8.58
CA GLY A 47 8.51 0.14 10.03
C GLY A 47 7.15 -0.38 10.49
N GLY A 48 6.56 0.27 11.49
CA GLY A 48 5.23 -0.11 12.00
C GLY A 48 4.07 0.21 11.05
N HIS A 49 4.25 1.17 10.14
CA HIS A 49 3.22 1.62 9.20
C HIS A 49 3.83 2.05 7.87
N ALA A 50 3.19 1.66 6.79
CA ALA A 50 3.51 2.11 5.44
C ALA A 50 2.24 2.44 4.67
N SER A 51 2.36 3.38 3.73
CA SER A 51 1.27 3.74 2.81
C SER A 51 1.77 3.78 1.38
N LEU A 52 0.91 3.36 0.47
CA LEU A 52 1.12 3.45 -0.98
C LEU A 52 -0.21 3.72 -1.68
N PHE A 53 -0.13 4.10 -2.95
CA PHE A 53 -1.32 4.38 -3.76
C PHE A 53 -1.39 3.44 -4.96
N VAL A 54 -2.61 3.05 -5.29
CA VAL A 54 -2.91 2.22 -6.47
C VAL A 54 -4.00 2.86 -7.32
N PRO A 55 -4.06 2.59 -8.64
CA PRO A 55 -5.12 3.10 -9.49
C PRO A 55 -6.50 2.62 -9.01
N SER A 56 -7.49 3.51 -9.04
CA SER A 56 -8.87 3.16 -8.68
C SER A 56 -9.53 2.19 -9.65
N SER A 57 -8.99 2.06 -10.86
CA SER A 57 -9.41 1.07 -11.85
C SER A 57 -9.03 -0.36 -11.48
N SER A 58 -8.08 -0.55 -10.55
CA SER A 58 -7.66 -1.86 -10.06
C SER A 58 -8.80 -2.53 -9.30
N ARG A 59 -9.00 -3.83 -9.55
CA ARG A 59 -10.03 -4.65 -8.88
C ARG A 59 -9.45 -5.64 -7.89
N MET A 60 -8.19 -6.02 -8.10
CA MET A 60 -7.45 -6.94 -7.25
C MET A 60 -6.11 -6.32 -6.89
N ILE A 61 -5.66 -6.58 -5.69
CA ILE A 61 -4.31 -6.23 -5.24
C ILE A 61 -3.63 -7.46 -4.65
N GLU A 62 -2.34 -7.59 -4.93
CA GLU A 62 -1.46 -8.61 -4.36
C GLU A 62 -0.31 -7.91 -3.66
N ILE A 63 -0.11 -8.20 -2.40
CA ILE A 63 0.96 -7.63 -1.56
C ILE A 63 1.81 -8.77 -1.02
N PRO A 64 3.02 -9.00 -1.56
CA PRO A 64 3.96 -9.96 -0.98
C PRO A 64 4.53 -9.40 0.32
N LEU A 65 4.51 -10.20 1.38
CA LEU A 65 4.96 -9.85 2.72
C LEU A 65 5.91 -10.91 3.27
N HIS A 66 6.91 -10.46 4.01
CA HIS A 66 7.90 -11.32 4.66
C HIS A 66 8.39 -10.66 5.95
N THR A 67 8.82 -11.46 6.90
CA THR A 67 9.43 -10.96 8.13
C THR A 67 10.58 -11.88 8.58
N THR A 68 11.50 -11.32 9.38
CA THR A 68 12.71 -12.01 9.84
C THR A 68 12.86 -11.97 11.35
N PHE A 69 11.77 -12.10 12.10
CA PHE A 69 11.85 -12.23 13.56
C PHE A 69 12.36 -13.62 13.94
N GLU A 70 13.31 -13.70 14.88
CA GLU A 70 13.92 -14.95 15.31
C GLU A 70 12.92 -15.93 15.96
N SER A 71 11.94 -15.41 16.69
CA SER A 71 10.93 -16.20 17.39
C SER A 71 9.55 -16.10 16.73
N ILE A 72 9.52 -16.08 15.40
CA ILE A 72 8.28 -15.87 14.64
C ILE A 72 7.24 -16.98 14.89
N ASP A 73 7.68 -18.22 15.09
CA ASP A 73 6.79 -19.38 15.35
C ASP A 73 6.04 -19.24 16.68
N ASP A 74 6.76 -18.76 17.73
CA ASP A 74 6.19 -18.57 19.07
C ASP A 74 5.44 -17.25 19.21
N TRP A 75 5.87 -16.27 18.44
CA TRP A 75 5.32 -14.90 18.49
C TRP A 75 5.14 -14.33 17.09
N PRO A 76 4.06 -14.72 16.40
CA PRO A 76 3.76 -14.28 15.04
C PRO A 76 3.59 -12.75 14.92
N VAL A 77 3.78 -12.24 13.71
CA VAL A 77 3.53 -10.83 13.36
C VAL A 77 2.18 -10.72 12.67
N THR A 78 1.32 -9.86 13.18
CA THR A 78 0.05 -9.53 12.54
C THR A 78 0.23 -8.32 11.64
N VAL A 79 -0.23 -8.45 10.41
CA VAL A 79 -0.25 -7.38 9.41
C VAL A 79 -1.69 -7.04 9.07
N ASP A 80 -2.08 -5.81 9.33
CA ASP A 80 -3.37 -5.25 8.97
C ASP A 80 -3.26 -4.39 7.72
N VAL A 81 -4.23 -4.53 6.82
CA VAL A 81 -4.36 -3.70 5.62
C VAL A 81 -5.67 -2.93 5.65
N ALA A 82 -5.59 -1.63 5.42
CA ALA A 82 -6.75 -0.76 5.24
C ALA A 82 -6.72 -0.09 3.87
N ILE A 83 -7.88 0.15 3.30
CA ILE A 83 -8.08 0.87 2.04
C ILE A 83 -8.92 2.10 2.31
N ASP A 84 -8.38 3.28 2.00
CA ASP A 84 -9.03 4.57 2.24
C ASP A 84 -9.58 4.68 3.68
N ASP A 85 -8.74 4.34 4.67
CA ASP A 85 -9.03 4.33 6.10
C ASP A 85 -10.02 3.24 6.58
N ARG A 86 -10.41 2.32 5.72
CA ARG A 86 -11.31 1.21 6.09
C ARG A 86 -10.51 -0.08 6.24
N PRO A 87 -10.53 -0.73 7.41
CA PRO A 87 -9.93 -2.05 7.58
C PRO A 87 -10.49 -3.03 6.55
N THR A 88 -9.60 -3.71 5.84
CA THR A 88 -9.99 -4.56 4.71
C THR A 88 -9.59 -6.01 4.91
N ASP A 89 -8.35 -6.26 5.33
CA ASP A 89 -7.83 -7.61 5.48
C ASP A 89 -6.72 -7.68 6.53
N ARG A 90 -6.45 -8.89 7.00
CA ARG A 90 -5.43 -9.20 8.01
C ARG A 90 -4.74 -10.50 7.66
N VAL A 91 -3.43 -10.56 7.85
CA VAL A 91 -2.64 -11.78 7.77
C VAL A 91 -1.76 -11.92 9.00
N VAL A 92 -1.54 -13.17 9.41
CA VAL A 92 -0.60 -13.53 10.48
C VAL A 92 0.61 -14.20 9.83
N LEU A 93 1.77 -13.60 9.99
CA LEU A 93 3.05 -14.17 9.53
C LEU A 93 3.65 -14.95 10.69
N SER A 94 3.67 -16.27 10.56
CA SER A 94 4.12 -17.20 11.60
C SER A 94 5.36 -18.02 11.21
N ASP A 95 5.97 -17.68 10.07
CA ASP A 95 7.20 -18.29 9.58
C ASP A 95 8.07 -17.27 8.87
N GLY A 96 9.26 -17.66 8.45
CA GLY A 96 10.20 -16.84 7.71
C GLY A 96 10.02 -16.86 6.19
N GLU A 97 8.86 -17.29 5.70
CA GLU A 97 8.59 -17.40 4.27
C GLU A 97 7.88 -16.17 3.71
N TRP A 98 7.88 -16.06 2.38
CA TRP A 98 7.10 -15.03 1.70
C TRP A 98 5.64 -15.43 1.58
N HIS A 99 4.74 -14.58 2.05
CA HIS A 99 3.29 -14.71 1.94
C HIS A 99 2.72 -13.60 1.06
N THR A 100 1.79 -13.94 0.18
CA THR A 100 1.12 -12.94 -0.66
C THR A 100 -0.32 -12.76 -0.21
N MET A 101 -0.62 -11.59 0.33
CA MET A 101 -2.01 -11.18 0.55
C MET A 101 -2.66 -10.87 -0.80
N ARG A 102 -3.87 -11.39 -0.99
CA ARG A 102 -4.71 -11.10 -2.16
C ARG A 102 -6.09 -10.71 -1.72
N PHE A 103 -6.56 -9.59 -2.16
CA PHE A 103 -7.92 -9.13 -1.86
C PHE A 103 -8.49 -8.27 -2.97
N ARG A 104 -9.82 -8.20 -3.00
CA ARG A 104 -10.54 -7.35 -3.94
C ARG A 104 -10.64 -5.94 -3.38
N LEU A 105 -10.42 -4.97 -4.24
CA LEU A 105 -10.67 -3.57 -3.92
C LEU A 105 -12.16 -3.28 -4.03
N PRO A 106 -12.78 -2.65 -3.00
CA PRO A 106 -14.14 -2.19 -3.11
C PRO A 106 -14.25 -1.05 -4.14
N PRO A 107 -15.43 -0.75 -4.68
CA PRO A 107 -15.63 0.35 -5.61
C PRO A 107 -15.05 1.68 -5.09
N ALA A 108 -14.35 2.41 -5.94
CA ALA A 108 -13.62 3.62 -5.55
C ALA A 108 -14.50 4.89 -5.55
N GLY A 109 -15.74 4.83 -5.99
CA GLY A 109 -16.55 6.00 -6.23
C GLY A 109 -15.92 6.87 -7.33
N ASN A 110 -15.76 8.17 -7.05
CA ASN A 110 -15.18 9.15 -7.98
C ASN A 110 -13.67 9.41 -7.78
N ARG A 111 -12.98 8.60 -6.98
CA ARG A 111 -11.53 8.71 -6.76
C ARG A 111 -10.76 8.09 -7.93
N LYS A 112 -9.62 8.68 -8.29
CA LYS A 112 -8.70 8.16 -9.32
C LYS A 112 -7.65 7.23 -8.74
N VAL A 113 -7.35 7.37 -7.46
CA VAL A 113 -6.40 6.55 -6.71
C VAL A 113 -7.04 6.04 -5.41
N ARG A 114 -6.52 4.92 -4.92
CA ARG A 114 -6.86 4.35 -3.62
C ARG A 114 -5.62 4.33 -2.75
N ARG A 115 -5.75 4.73 -1.50
CA ARG A 115 -4.67 4.61 -0.52
C ARG A 115 -4.73 3.24 0.15
N ILE A 116 -3.59 2.57 0.17
CA ILE A 116 -3.39 1.31 0.88
C ILE A 116 -2.50 1.61 2.07
N ASP A 117 -2.97 1.31 3.26
CA ASP A 117 -2.22 1.39 4.51
C ASP A 117 -1.90 -0.01 5.00
N ILE A 118 -0.65 -0.27 5.34
CA ILE A 118 -0.15 -1.53 5.88
C ILE A 118 0.38 -1.25 7.28
N ARG A 119 -0.08 -1.96 8.27
CA ARG A 119 0.35 -1.85 9.67
C ARG A 119 0.81 -3.20 10.18
N VAL A 120 1.90 -3.20 10.93
CA VAL A 120 2.37 -4.37 11.66
C VAL A 120 2.25 -4.11 13.16
N ASP A 121 1.95 -5.15 13.93
CA ASP A 121 1.73 -5.06 15.38
C ASP A 121 3.03 -4.90 16.18
N ARG A 122 4.20 -5.16 15.56
CA ARG A 122 5.50 -4.93 16.20
C ARG A 122 6.61 -4.69 15.17
N THR A 123 7.69 -4.08 15.64
CA THR A 123 8.93 -3.87 14.89
C THR A 123 10.13 -4.39 15.67
N ARG A 124 11.22 -4.67 14.97
CA ARG A 124 12.53 -4.95 15.55
C ARG A 124 13.18 -3.67 16.09
N GLU A 125 14.27 -3.80 16.83
CA GLU A 125 15.04 -2.66 17.37
C GLU A 125 15.52 -1.69 16.27
N ASP A 126 15.83 -2.21 15.08
CA ASP A 126 16.21 -1.41 13.89
C ASP A 126 15.01 -0.80 13.15
N ASN A 127 13.83 -0.83 13.75
CA ASN A 127 12.57 -0.35 13.20
C ASN A 127 12.12 -1.09 11.90
N ARG A 128 12.50 -2.36 11.74
CA ARG A 128 11.98 -3.23 10.68
C ARG A 128 10.79 -4.02 11.20
N GLY A 129 9.65 -3.89 10.56
CA GLY A 129 8.43 -4.65 10.86
C GLY A 129 8.23 -5.79 9.87
N ALA A 130 8.02 -5.47 8.60
CA ALA A 130 7.89 -6.42 7.52
C ALA A 130 8.63 -5.94 6.27
N ALA A 131 9.03 -6.87 5.41
CA ALA A 131 9.43 -6.60 4.05
C ALA A 131 8.20 -6.65 3.14
N VAL A 132 8.07 -5.67 2.29
CA VAL A 132 6.98 -5.54 1.31
C VAL A 132 7.58 -5.71 -0.08
N GLY A 133 7.16 -6.74 -0.80
CA GLY A 133 7.57 -7.00 -2.17
C GLY A 133 6.90 -6.04 -3.17
N GLU A 134 7.09 -6.30 -4.46
CA GLU A 134 6.44 -5.53 -5.51
C GLU A 134 4.93 -5.76 -5.46
N VAL A 135 4.19 -4.70 -5.17
CA VAL A 135 2.72 -4.73 -5.14
C VAL A 135 2.20 -4.82 -6.58
N ARG A 136 1.30 -5.75 -6.84
CA ARG A 136 0.69 -5.96 -8.15
C ARG A 136 -0.80 -5.65 -8.08
N THR A 137 -1.29 -5.00 -9.12
CA THR A 137 -2.71 -4.66 -9.29
C THR A 137 -3.23 -5.20 -10.63
N ARG A 138 -4.51 -5.58 -10.63
CA ARG A 138 -5.23 -6.04 -11.83
C ARG A 138 -6.60 -5.42 -11.91
#